data_3c93769e37e7ce15a44ba9de22d11000
#
_entry.id   3c93769e37e7ce15a44ba9de22d11000
#
_cell.length_a   1.000
_cell.length_b   1.000
_cell.length_c   1.000
_cell.angle_alpha   90.00
_cell.angle_beta   90.00
_cell.angle_gamma   90.00
#
_symmetry.space_group_name_H-M   'P 1'
#
loop_
_entity.id
_entity.type
_entity.pdbx_description
1 polymer ?
#
loop_
_entity_poly.entity_id
_entity_poly.type
_entity_poly.pdbx_seq_one_letter_code
_entity_poly.pdbx_strand_id
1 'polypeptide(L)'
;MDILQIVILALIQGLTEFLPVSSSAHLILPSQLLGWSDQGLAFDVAVHAGTLIAVLVYYRGTLRTLLSGAFGRREAAHLSLDGGQGIDRSDADSQLHTATASKDVITARDAWREIMCLVVATIPVMLLGLLFATAIDTYFRGLNTIAYATLGFGLLLGVAYRFRGADGDEQPITRLDHALTIGLAQALALIPGTSRSGVTITAASFLGYNIATSARFSFLLSIPVISGALLLMLATQSDAMAGDAILEILAAMSIAGLSAYLTIAFFVGLVKRIGMMPFVVYRVLLAALLFAII
;
A
#
# COMPACT_ATOMS: atom_id res chain seq x y z
N MET A 1 -26.16 7.81 -7.58
CA MET A 1 -25.22 8.97 -7.63
C MET A 1 -25.25 9.58 -9.02
N ASP A 2 -24.92 10.89 -9.14
CA ASP A 2 -24.69 11.47 -10.47
C ASP A 2 -23.38 10.93 -11.06
N ILE A 3 -23.32 10.75 -12.39
CA ILE A 3 -22.13 10.25 -13.10
C ILE A 3 -20.88 11.10 -12.78
N LEU A 4 -21.04 12.42 -12.68
CA LEU A 4 -19.94 13.32 -12.33
C LEU A 4 -19.38 13.03 -10.94
N GLN A 5 -20.24 12.76 -9.96
CA GLN A 5 -19.84 12.38 -8.60
C GLN A 5 -19.06 11.06 -8.61
N ILE A 6 -19.56 10.07 -9.34
CA ILE A 6 -18.89 8.76 -9.48
C ILE A 6 -17.47 8.94 -10.04
N VAL A 7 -17.33 9.70 -11.13
CA VAL A 7 -16.02 9.93 -11.76
C VAL A 7 -15.07 10.66 -10.82
N ILE A 8 -15.51 11.75 -10.19
CA ILE A 8 -14.65 12.57 -9.31
C ILE A 8 -14.23 11.76 -8.07
N LEU A 9 -15.16 11.09 -7.39
CA LEU A 9 -14.84 10.33 -6.18
C LEU A 9 -13.97 9.10 -6.49
N ALA A 10 -14.20 8.42 -7.61
CA ALA A 10 -13.36 7.29 -8.04
C ALA A 10 -11.94 7.75 -8.41
N LEU A 11 -11.79 8.90 -9.06
CA LEU A 11 -10.48 9.51 -9.31
C LEU A 11 -9.78 9.88 -7.99
N ILE A 12 -10.48 10.54 -7.06
CA ILE A 12 -9.95 10.89 -5.75
C ILE A 12 -9.45 9.63 -5.04
N GLN A 13 -10.25 8.58 -4.96
CA GLN A 13 -9.86 7.33 -4.32
C GLN A 13 -8.60 6.73 -4.97
N GLY A 14 -8.59 6.56 -6.29
CA GLY A 14 -7.47 5.95 -6.99
C GLY A 14 -6.17 6.77 -6.88
N LEU A 15 -6.26 8.11 -6.93
CA LEU A 15 -5.12 9.00 -6.77
C LEU A 15 -4.56 8.99 -5.35
N THR A 16 -5.41 8.86 -4.33
CA THR A 16 -5.00 9.12 -2.94
C THR A 16 -4.80 7.85 -2.09
N GLU A 17 -5.27 6.67 -2.54
CA GLU A 17 -5.18 5.42 -1.77
C GLU A 17 -3.75 5.00 -1.48
N PHE A 18 -2.85 5.12 -2.46
CA PHE A 18 -1.46 4.69 -2.33
C PHE A 18 -0.51 5.83 -1.95
N LEU A 19 -0.89 7.08 -2.21
CA LEU A 19 -0.11 8.23 -1.77
C LEU A 19 -0.22 8.40 -0.24
N PRO A 20 0.85 8.87 0.42
CA PRO A 20 0.82 9.09 1.88
C PRO A 20 0.05 10.37 2.27
N VAL A 21 -1.16 10.58 1.70
CA VAL A 21 -1.95 11.82 1.81
C VAL A 21 -3.33 11.64 2.45
N SER A 22 -3.77 10.41 2.69
CA SER A 22 -5.07 10.02 3.26
C SER A 22 -6.27 10.16 2.30
N SER A 23 -6.70 9.05 1.71
CA SER A 23 -7.90 8.98 0.86
C SER A 23 -9.16 9.42 1.60
N SER A 24 -9.33 9.00 2.86
CA SER A 24 -10.49 9.40 3.70
C SER A 24 -10.59 10.91 3.93
N ALA A 25 -9.44 11.61 4.07
CA ALA A 25 -9.44 13.07 4.21
C ALA A 25 -9.86 13.78 2.91
N HIS A 26 -9.64 13.16 1.76
CA HIS A 26 -10.05 13.72 0.46
C HIS A 26 -11.51 13.40 0.12
N LEU A 27 -11.96 12.17 0.42
CA LEU A 27 -13.33 11.75 0.12
C LEU A 27 -14.38 12.49 0.94
N ILE A 28 -14.02 13.02 2.13
CA ILE A 28 -14.94 13.83 2.93
C ILE A 28 -15.13 15.25 2.36
N LEU A 29 -14.15 15.79 1.63
CA LEU A 29 -14.21 17.18 1.15
C LEU A 29 -15.40 17.48 0.23
N PRO A 30 -15.76 16.63 -0.77
CA PRO A 30 -16.92 16.88 -1.61
C PRO A 30 -18.23 16.97 -0.82
N SER A 31 -18.43 16.16 0.20
CA SER A 31 -19.63 16.25 1.05
C SER A 31 -19.66 17.53 1.87
N GLN A 32 -18.51 17.97 2.40
CA GLN A 32 -18.40 19.18 3.22
C GLN A 32 -18.46 20.48 2.41
N LEU A 33 -17.84 20.51 1.22
CA LEU A 33 -17.73 21.71 0.41
C LEU A 33 -18.86 21.89 -0.60
N LEU A 34 -19.36 20.76 -1.14
CA LEU A 34 -20.35 20.77 -2.24
C LEU A 34 -21.72 20.27 -1.80
N GLY A 35 -21.86 19.85 -0.53
CA GLY A 35 -23.12 19.29 0.01
C GLY A 35 -23.52 17.95 -0.63
N TRP A 36 -22.55 17.20 -1.17
CA TRP A 36 -22.83 15.90 -1.74
C TRP A 36 -23.25 14.90 -0.65
N SER A 37 -24.21 14.04 -0.97
CA SER A 37 -24.57 12.92 -0.10
C SER A 37 -23.43 11.92 0.01
N ASP A 38 -23.43 11.12 1.08
CA ASP A 38 -22.51 9.99 1.24
C ASP A 38 -22.61 9.04 0.05
N GLN A 39 -21.48 8.55 -0.45
CA GLN A 39 -21.38 7.72 -1.65
C GLN A 39 -21.94 6.31 -1.48
N GLY A 40 -22.11 5.86 -0.25
CA GLY A 40 -22.64 4.55 0.07
C GLY A 40 -21.63 3.41 -0.05
N LEU A 41 -21.99 2.28 0.56
CA LEU A 41 -21.14 1.11 0.69
C LEU A 41 -20.73 0.48 -0.65
N ALA A 42 -21.68 0.36 -1.59
CA ALA A 42 -21.41 -0.29 -2.86
C ALA A 42 -20.34 0.45 -3.67
N PHE A 43 -20.38 1.78 -3.64
CA PHE A 43 -19.36 2.61 -4.24
C PHE A 43 -18.00 2.41 -3.55
N ASP A 44 -17.95 2.42 -2.22
CA ASP A 44 -16.70 2.22 -1.46
C ASP A 44 -16.08 0.84 -1.77
N VAL A 45 -16.89 -0.21 -1.82
CA VAL A 45 -16.45 -1.55 -2.23
C VAL A 45 -15.88 -1.53 -3.65
N ALA A 46 -16.56 -0.89 -4.58
CA ALA A 46 -16.15 -0.84 -5.99
C ALA A 46 -14.79 -0.15 -6.16
N VAL A 47 -14.61 1.04 -5.57
CA VAL A 47 -13.36 1.79 -5.73
C VAL A 47 -12.18 1.11 -5.04
N HIS A 48 -12.40 0.47 -3.87
CA HIS A 48 -11.37 -0.31 -3.21
C HIS A 48 -11.03 -1.60 -3.96
N ALA A 49 -12.01 -2.28 -4.57
CA ALA A 49 -11.74 -3.42 -5.45
C ALA A 49 -10.92 -2.98 -6.68
N GLY A 50 -11.21 -1.82 -7.26
CA GLY A 50 -10.44 -1.23 -8.34
C GLY A 50 -8.99 -0.98 -7.94
N THR A 51 -8.75 -0.35 -6.79
CA THR A 51 -7.39 -0.08 -6.28
C THR A 51 -6.65 -1.36 -5.92
N LEU A 52 -7.34 -2.40 -5.42
CA LEU A 52 -6.75 -3.73 -5.19
C LEU A 52 -6.30 -4.38 -6.50
N ILE A 53 -7.13 -4.34 -7.55
CA ILE A 53 -6.74 -4.84 -8.87
C ILE A 53 -5.52 -4.10 -9.40
N ALA A 54 -5.46 -2.77 -9.23
CA ALA A 54 -4.35 -1.95 -9.66
C ALA A 54 -3.02 -2.39 -9.03
N VAL A 55 -2.97 -2.59 -7.71
CA VAL A 55 -1.75 -3.01 -7.02
C VAL A 55 -1.36 -4.45 -7.38
N LEU A 56 -2.31 -5.35 -7.55
CA LEU A 56 -2.06 -6.72 -8.00
C LEU A 56 -1.45 -6.75 -9.41
N VAL A 57 -1.99 -5.95 -10.32
CA VAL A 57 -1.48 -5.84 -11.69
C VAL A 57 -0.10 -5.19 -11.73
N TYR A 58 0.11 -4.11 -10.95
CA TYR A 58 1.39 -3.42 -10.90
C TYR A 58 2.50 -4.33 -10.37
N TYR A 59 2.25 -4.99 -9.24
CA TYR A 59 3.24 -5.88 -8.60
C TYR A 59 3.16 -7.34 -9.05
N ARG A 60 2.46 -7.66 -10.16
CA ARG A 60 2.31 -9.04 -10.66
C ARG A 60 3.65 -9.79 -10.83
N GLY A 61 4.70 -9.09 -11.24
CA GLY A 61 6.05 -9.65 -11.36
C GLY A 61 6.62 -10.02 -10.00
N THR A 62 6.61 -9.08 -9.05
CA THR A 62 7.05 -9.28 -7.67
C THR A 62 6.27 -10.42 -6.99
N LEU A 63 4.94 -10.44 -7.15
CA LEU A 63 4.09 -11.48 -6.58
C LEU A 63 4.41 -12.86 -7.16
N ARG A 64 4.64 -12.96 -8.48
CA ARG A 64 5.09 -14.22 -9.11
C ARG A 64 6.42 -14.67 -8.54
N THR A 65 7.39 -13.78 -8.39
CA THR A 65 8.71 -14.09 -7.81
C THR A 65 8.58 -14.55 -6.37
N LEU A 66 7.77 -13.88 -5.55
CA LEU A 66 7.52 -14.27 -4.16
C LEU A 66 6.86 -15.65 -4.07
N LEU A 67 5.82 -15.89 -4.87
CA LEU A 67 5.09 -17.16 -4.86
C LEU A 67 5.95 -18.30 -5.41
N SER A 68 6.64 -18.10 -6.53
CA SER A 68 7.52 -19.11 -7.10
C SER A 68 8.72 -19.40 -6.19
N GLY A 69 9.30 -18.37 -5.56
CA GLY A 69 10.36 -18.53 -4.58
C GLY A 69 9.93 -19.26 -3.32
N ALA A 70 8.71 -19.00 -2.84
CA ALA A 70 8.19 -19.64 -1.63
C ALA A 70 7.68 -21.07 -1.88
N PHE A 71 6.95 -21.31 -2.99
CA PHE A 71 6.26 -22.57 -3.25
C PHE A 71 6.85 -23.36 -4.44
N GLY A 72 7.76 -22.76 -5.23
CA GLY A 72 8.45 -23.42 -6.31
C GLY A 72 9.29 -24.57 -5.74
N ARG A 73 9.15 -25.77 -6.30
CA ARG A 73 10.09 -26.85 -6.06
C ARG A 73 11.49 -26.30 -6.31
N ARG A 74 12.40 -26.51 -5.37
CA ARG A 74 13.84 -26.43 -5.65
C ARG A 74 14.09 -27.30 -6.88
N GLU A 75 14.18 -26.71 -8.05
CA GLU A 75 15.08 -27.25 -9.04
C GLU A 75 16.44 -27.14 -8.38
N ALA A 76 16.81 -28.23 -7.70
CA ALA A 76 18.16 -28.45 -7.30
C ALA A 76 18.98 -28.26 -8.58
N ALA A 77 19.74 -27.17 -8.61
CA ALA A 77 20.94 -27.17 -9.40
C ALA A 77 21.84 -28.27 -8.81
N HIS A 78 21.53 -29.51 -9.13
CA HIS A 78 22.48 -30.57 -9.21
C HIS A 78 23.42 -30.19 -10.36
N LEU A 79 24.33 -29.25 -10.07
CA LEU A 79 25.60 -29.30 -10.77
C LEU A 79 26.16 -30.64 -10.35
N SER A 80 25.99 -31.62 -11.22
CA SER A 80 26.76 -32.85 -11.22
C SER A 80 28.21 -32.45 -11.26
N LEU A 81 28.87 -32.48 -10.13
CA LEU A 81 30.29 -32.60 -10.02
C LEU A 81 30.61 -34.05 -10.43
N ASP A 82 30.45 -34.32 -11.69
CA ASP A 82 31.04 -35.53 -12.29
C ASP A 82 32.31 -35.16 -13.04
N GLY A 83 33.32 -35.77 -12.59
CA GLY A 83 34.70 -35.87 -12.90
C GLY A 83 35.28 -35.26 -14.17
N GLY A 84 36.35 -34.56 -13.96
CA GLY A 84 37.56 -34.78 -14.80
C GLY A 84 37.83 -33.79 -15.88
N GLN A 85 38.92 -33.06 -15.67
CA GLN A 85 39.90 -32.62 -16.70
C GLN A 85 39.67 -31.32 -17.46
N GLY A 86 40.70 -30.49 -17.38
CA GLY A 86 41.05 -29.51 -18.42
C GLY A 86 40.70 -28.06 -18.09
N ILE A 87 41.53 -27.38 -17.31
CA ILE A 87 41.46 -25.92 -17.16
C ILE A 87 42.08 -25.29 -18.39
N ASP A 88 41.26 -24.79 -19.31
CA ASP A 88 41.68 -23.92 -20.40
C ASP A 88 41.44 -22.44 -20.00
N ARG A 89 42.44 -21.59 -20.20
CA ARG A 89 42.54 -20.22 -19.73
C ARG A 89 41.77 -19.17 -20.55
N SER A 90 40.78 -19.60 -21.35
CA SER A 90 39.96 -18.68 -22.15
C SER A 90 38.65 -18.20 -21.48
N ASP A 91 38.37 -18.61 -20.22
CA ASP A 91 37.06 -18.40 -19.59
C ASP A 91 36.98 -17.24 -18.61
N ALA A 92 37.98 -16.36 -18.57
CA ALA A 92 37.93 -15.19 -17.67
C ALA A 92 36.85 -14.15 -18.05
N ASP A 93 36.48 -14.08 -19.33
CA ASP A 93 35.44 -13.14 -19.79
C ASP A 93 34.02 -13.67 -19.61
N SER A 94 33.82 -15.00 -19.65
CA SER A 94 32.50 -15.58 -19.38
C SER A 94 32.10 -15.52 -17.91
N GLN A 95 33.04 -15.47 -16.96
CA GLN A 95 32.77 -15.33 -15.55
C GLN A 95 32.33 -13.90 -15.16
N LEU A 96 32.73 -12.89 -15.94
CA LEU A 96 32.31 -11.51 -15.71
C LEU A 96 30.84 -11.29 -16.10
N HIS A 97 30.33 -12.01 -17.12
CA HIS A 97 28.93 -11.95 -17.54
C HIS A 97 27.99 -12.78 -16.65
N THR A 98 28.47 -13.82 -15.97
CA THR A 98 27.67 -14.59 -15.00
C THR A 98 27.59 -13.90 -13.64
N ALA A 99 28.56 -13.08 -13.26
CA ALA A 99 28.54 -12.31 -12.02
C ALA A 99 27.54 -11.14 -12.04
N THR A 100 27.17 -10.64 -13.22
CA THR A 100 26.15 -9.59 -13.36
C THR A 100 24.72 -10.11 -13.37
N ALA A 101 24.50 -11.40 -13.63
CA ALA A 101 23.16 -12.02 -13.64
C ALA A 101 22.66 -12.47 -12.24
N SER A 102 23.50 -12.39 -11.19
CA SER A 102 23.17 -12.92 -9.87
C SER A 102 22.56 -11.90 -8.90
N LYS A 103 22.24 -10.67 -9.35
CA LYS A 103 21.83 -9.57 -8.45
C LYS A 103 20.34 -9.56 -8.07
N ASP A 104 19.50 -10.39 -8.71
CA ASP A 104 18.05 -10.34 -8.53
C ASP A 104 17.38 -11.66 -8.14
N VAL A 105 18.12 -12.67 -7.73
CA VAL A 105 17.50 -13.92 -7.27
C VAL A 105 17.15 -13.79 -5.80
N ILE A 106 15.90 -13.37 -5.50
CA ILE A 106 15.32 -13.49 -4.15
C ILE A 106 15.41 -14.97 -3.77
N THR A 107 16.12 -15.29 -2.68
CA THR A 107 16.20 -16.69 -2.24
C THR A 107 14.82 -17.19 -1.83
N ALA A 108 14.53 -18.48 -1.97
CA ALA A 108 13.28 -19.10 -1.52
C ALA A 108 12.99 -18.76 -0.04
N ARG A 109 14.05 -18.67 0.78
CA ARG A 109 13.95 -18.31 2.20
C ARG A 109 13.52 -16.85 2.39
N ASP A 110 14.03 -15.92 1.60
CA ASP A 110 13.68 -14.50 1.71
C ASP A 110 12.27 -14.23 1.18
N ALA A 111 11.88 -14.89 0.08
CA ALA A 111 10.52 -14.84 -0.45
C ALA A 111 9.48 -15.30 0.60
N TRP A 112 9.74 -16.44 1.23
CA TRP A 112 8.87 -16.97 2.28
C TRP A 112 8.82 -16.05 3.50
N ARG A 113 9.96 -15.50 3.92
CA ARG A 113 10.04 -14.55 5.04
C ARG A 113 9.28 -13.26 4.74
N GLU A 114 9.38 -12.71 3.52
CA GLU A 114 8.65 -11.51 3.15
C GLU A 114 7.14 -11.75 3.15
N ILE A 115 6.66 -12.91 2.64
CA ILE A 115 5.24 -13.29 2.73
C ILE A 115 4.79 -13.37 4.19
N MET A 116 5.57 -14.02 5.05
CA MET A 116 5.26 -14.09 6.48
C MET A 116 5.24 -12.71 7.15
N CYS A 117 6.13 -11.81 6.75
CA CYS A 117 6.13 -10.42 7.21
C CYS A 117 4.85 -9.67 6.79
N LEU A 118 4.37 -9.85 5.56
CA LEU A 118 3.10 -9.27 5.10
C LEU A 118 1.91 -9.82 5.90
N VAL A 119 1.89 -11.13 6.16
CA VAL A 119 0.84 -11.76 6.99
C VAL A 119 0.88 -11.21 8.42
N VAL A 120 2.04 -11.22 9.07
CA VAL A 120 2.20 -10.73 10.46
C VAL A 120 1.82 -9.26 10.57
N ALA A 121 2.21 -8.42 9.61
CA ALA A 121 1.86 -6.99 9.61
C ALA A 121 0.36 -6.73 9.32
N THR A 122 -0.36 -7.69 8.76
CA THR A 122 -1.81 -7.59 8.51
C THR A 122 -2.63 -7.88 9.77
N ILE A 123 -2.17 -8.80 10.64
CA ILE A 123 -2.94 -9.28 11.80
C ILE A 123 -3.41 -8.14 12.72
N PRO A 124 -2.57 -7.17 13.15
CA PRO A 124 -3.01 -6.15 14.11
C PRO A 124 -4.17 -5.30 13.59
N VAL A 125 -4.09 -4.82 12.36
CA VAL A 125 -5.14 -3.96 11.79
C VAL A 125 -6.44 -4.74 11.55
N MET A 126 -6.37 -6.01 11.15
CA MET A 126 -7.55 -6.85 10.95
C MET A 126 -8.25 -7.14 12.28
N LEU A 127 -7.49 -7.50 13.33
CA LEU A 127 -8.05 -7.77 14.65
C LEU A 127 -8.68 -6.51 15.25
N LEU A 128 -7.98 -5.37 15.24
CA LEU A 128 -8.48 -4.13 15.80
C LEU A 128 -9.63 -3.55 14.97
N GLY A 129 -9.59 -3.67 13.64
CA GLY A 129 -10.69 -3.29 12.76
C GLY A 129 -11.95 -4.08 13.07
N LEU A 130 -11.84 -5.40 13.26
CA LEU A 130 -12.98 -6.25 13.61
C LEU A 130 -13.53 -5.95 15.02
N LEU A 131 -12.67 -5.76 16.00
CA LEU A 131 -13.06 -5.55 17.40
C LEU A 131 -13.62 -4.14 17.65
N PHE A 132 -13.13 -3.14 16.94
CA PHE A 132 -13.44 -1.73 17.21
C PHE A 132 -14.17 -1.02 16.07
N ALA A 133 -14.68 -1.73 15.05
CA ALA A 133 -15.37 -1.13 13.90
C ALA A 133 -16.44 -0.12 14.32
N THR A 134 -17.36 -0.50 15.19
CA THR A 134 -18.44 0.36 15.68
C THR A 134 -17.91 1.59 16.44
N ALA A 135 -16.88 1.42 17.27
CA ALA A 135 -16.29 2.54 18.01
C ALA A 135 -15.57 3.50 17.06
N ILE A 136 -14.88 2.98 16.05
CA ILE A 136 -14.21 3.80 15.03
C ILE A 136 -15.25 4.63 14.27
N ASP A 137 -16.33 4.00 13.82
CA ASP A 137 -17.40 4.69 13.09
C ASP A 137 -18.09 5.75 13.94
N THR A 138 -18.29 5.49 15.23
CA THR A 138 -19.01 6.41 16.13
C THR A 138 -18.15 7.60 16.56
N TYR A 139 -16.87 7.37 16.91
CA TYR A 139 -16.06 8.38 17.57
C TYR A 139 -14.99 9.02 16.70
N PHE A 140 -14.57 8.39 15.61
CA PHE A 140 -13.40 8.84 14.85
C PHE A 140 -13.72 9.40 13.45
N ARG A 141 -14.95 9.34 12.97
CA ARG A 141 -15.34 9.87 11.65
C ARG A 141 -15.56 11.37 11.60
N GLY A 142 -15.46 12.05 12.74
CA GLY A 142 -15.63 13.51 12.79
C GLY A 142 -14.52 14.26 12.04
N LEU A 143 -14.90 15.40 11.43
CA LEU A 143 -13.99 16.24 10.65
C LEU A 143 -12.77 16.70 11.46
N ASN A 144 -12.98 17.01 12.75
CA ASN A 144 -11.89 17.33 13.68
C ASN A 144 -10.87 16.21 13.80
N THR A 145 -11.31 14.95 13.97
CA THR A 145 -10.40 13.79 14.04
C THR A 145 -9.59 13.64 12.78
N ILE A 146 -10.23 13.78 11.61
CA ILE A 146 -9.58 13.68 10.30
C ILE A 146 -8.52 14.78 10.15
N ALA A 147 -8.84 16.03 10.54
CA ALA A 147 -7.91 17.16 10.47
C ALA A 147 -6.68 16.96 11.36
N TYR A 148 -6.90 16.60 12.65
CA TYR A 148 -5.80 16.32 13.58
C TYR A 148 -4.96 15.12 13.17
N ALA A 149 -5.57 14.03 12.72
CA ALA A 149 -4.85 12.85 12.24
C ALA A 149 -4.05 13.17 10.98
N THR A 150 -4.62 13.92 10.03
CA THR A 150 -3.93 14.35 8.81
C THR A 150 -2.71 15.19 9.14
N LEU A 151 -2.82 16.14 10.06
CA LEU A 151 -1.70 16.98 10.50
C LEU A 151 -0.66 16.15 11.26
N GLY A 152 -1.07 15.47 12.33
CA GLY A 152 -0.16 14.76 13.22
C GLY A 152 0.66 13.68 12.50
N PHE A 153 0.01 12.81 11.73
CA PHE A 153 0.70 11.78 10.96
C PHE A 153 1.44 12.34 9.73
N GLY A 154 1.04 13.51 9.21
CA GLY A 154 1.81 14.25 8.21
C GLY A 154 3.14 14.75 8.75
N LEU A 155 3.14 15.36 9.91
CA LEU A 155 4.35 15.81 10.60
C LEU A 155 5.24 14.62 11.01
N LEU A 156 4.62 13.54 11.51
CA LEU A 156 5.35 12.32 11.90
C LEU A 156 6.06 11.68 10.70
N LEU A 157 5.45 11.67 9.53
CA LEU A 157 6.10 11.24 8.28
C LEU A 157 7.34 12.10 7.97
N GLY A 158 7.24 13.42 8.16
CA GLY A 158 8.37 14.34 7.97
C GLY A 158 9.52 14.07 8.95
N VAL A 159 9.20 13.77 10.21
CA VAL A 159 10.21 13.38 11.22
C VAL A 159 10.85 12.04 10.83
N ALA A 160 10.04 11.03 10.53
CA ALA A 160 10.53 9.69 10.16
C ALA A 160 11.43 9.71 8.92
N TYR A 161 11.16 10.61 7.97
CA TYR A 161 11.99 10.78 6.78
C TYR A 161 13.46 11.12 7.11
N ARG A 162 13.76 11.69 8.28
CA ARG A 162 15.14 11.95 8.74
C ARG A 162 15.86 10.71 9.24
N PHE A 163 15.11 9.68 9.65
CA PHE A 163 15.64 8.43 10.19
C PHE A 163 15.71 7.30 9.18
N ARG A 164 15.23 7.55 7.94
CA ARG A 164 15.27 6.54 6.88
C ARG A 164 16.70 6.12 6.57
N GLY A 165 16.84 4.89 6.08
CA GLY A 165 18.10 4.39 5.53
C GLY A 165 18.54 5.20 4.30
N ALA A 166 19.80 5.08 3.96
CA ALA A 166 20.38 5.69 2.76
C ALA A 166 19.62 5.24 1.51
N ASP A 167 19.55 6.13 0.51
CA ASP A 167 18.93 5.79 -0.76
C ASP A 167 19.67 4.63 -1.43
N GLY A 168 18.93 3.69 -1.99
CA GLY A 168 19.47 2.46 -2.56
C GLY A 168 18.36 1.64 -3.21
N ASP A 169 18.71 0.44 -3.64
CA ASP A 169 17.79 -0.51 -4.24
C ASP A 169 16.70 -0.96 -3.25
N GLU A 170 15.56 -1.35 -3.79
CA GLU A 170 14.48 -1.94 -3.02
C GLU A 170 14.92 -3.29 -2.44
N GLN A 171 14.71 -3.47 -1.14
CA GLN A 171 15.05 -4.71 -0.44
C GLN A 171 13.80 -5.33 0.19
N PRO A 172 13.69 -6.66 0.25
CA PRO A 172 12.58 -7.28 0.96
C PRO A 172 12.67 -7.03 2.47
N ILE A 173 11.54 -6.75 3.12
CA ILE A 173 11.45 -6.73 4.58
C ILE A 173 11.23 -8.17 5.05
N THR A 174 12.24 -8.74 5.68
CA THR A 174 12.27 -10.17 6.10
C THR A 174 12.36 -10.36 7.61
N ARG A 175 12.35 -9.28 8.39
CA ARG A 175 12.37 -9.29 9.84
C ARG A 175 10.96 -9.22 10.41
N LEU A 176 10.53 -10.28 11.11
CA LEU A 176 9.18 -10.40 11.68
C LEU A 176 8.89 -9.36 12.77
N ASP A 177 9.89 -8.99 13.59
CA ASP A 177 9.76 -7.92 14.59
C ASP A 177 9.51 -6.56 13.95
N HIS A 178 10.18 -6.25 12.86
CA HIS A 178 9.93 -5.04 12.07
C HIS A 178 8.55 -5.08 11.41
N ALA A 179 8.16 -6.23 10.84
CA ALA A 179 6.85 -6.41 10.26
C ALA A 179 5.72 -6.22 11.29
N LEU A 180 5.88 -6.78 12.50
CA LEU A 180 4.92 -6.58 13.59
C LEU A 180 4.84 -5.10 14.00
N THR A 181 5.97 -4.41 14.11
CA THR A 181 6.02 -2.96 14.41
C THR A 181 5.28 -2.15 13.35
N ILE A 182 5.50 -2.44 12.06
CA ILE A 182 4.79 -1.79 10.96
C ILE A 182 3.29 -2.11 11.02
N GLY A 183 2.93 -3.36 11.34
CA GLY A 183 1.54 -3.79 11.48
C GLY A 183 0.80 -3.13 12.65
N LEU A 184 1.47 -2.98 13.79
CA LEU A 184 0.93 -2.21 14.93
C LEU A 184 0.74 -0.73 14.59
N ALA A 185 1.72 -0.14 13.91
CA ALA A 185 1.58 1.23 13.39
C ALA A 185 0.43 1.32 12.36
N GLN A 186 0.27 0.31 11.50
CA GLN A 186 -0.82 0.26 10.51
C GLN A 186 -2.20 0.26 11.18
N ALA A 187 -2.35 -0.30 12.37
CA ALA A 187 -3.62 -0.27 13.10
C ALA A 187 -4.10 1.16 13.40
N LEU A 188 -3.17 2.14 13.51
CA LEU A 188 -3.53 3.55 13.63
C LEU A 188 -4.22 4.10 12.37
N ALA A 189 -4.08 3.42 11.22
CA ALA A 189 -4.78 3.80 9.99
C ALA A 189 -6.30 3.57 10.06
N LEU A 190 -6.80 2.85 11.07
CA LEU A 190 -8.23 2.77 11.39
C LEU A 190 -8.81 4.14 11.79
N ILE A 191 -7.98 5.07 12.25
CA ILE A 191 -8.36 6.47 12.49
C ILE A 191 -8.37 7.19 11.14
N PRO A 192 -9.53 7.69 10.67
CA PRO A 192 -9.61 8.44 9.42
C PRO A 192 -8.69 9.67 9.44
N GLY A 193 -8.04 9.96 8.32
CA GLY A 193 -7.04 11.04 8.25
C GLY A 193 -5.59 10.57 8.43
N THR A 194 -5.35 9.41 9.05
CA THR A 194 -4.00 8.89 9.30
C THR A 194 -3.23 8.58 8.01
N SER A 195 -3.87 8.02 7.00
CA SER A 195 -3.28 7.41 5.80
C SER A 195 -2.57 6.09 6.08
N ARG A 196 -3.11 4.99 5.57
CA ARG A 196 -2.53 3.64 5.73
C ARG A 196 -1.12 3.58 5.13
N SER A 197 -0.93 4.02 3.89
CA SER A 197 0.38 4.10 3.25
C SER A 197 1.32 5.05 3.99
N GLY A 198 0.82 6.19 4.45
CA GLY A 198 1.60 7.16 5.22
C GLY A 198 2.16 6.56 6.51
N VAL A 199 1.34 5.91 7.33
CA VAL A 199 1.78 5.36 8.62
C VAL A 199 2.71 4.16 8.49
N THR A 200 2.49 3.29 7.49
CA THR A 200 3.37 2.13 7.24
C THR A 200 4.73 2.54 6.70
N ILE A 201 4.77 3.51 5.78
CA ILE A 201 6.03 4.11 5.30
C ILE A 201 6.76 4.82 6.46
N THR A 202 6.04 5.55 7.30
CA THR A 202 6.59 6.21 8.49
C THR A 202 7.25 5.19 9.42
N ALA A 203 6.56 4.12 9.77
CA ALA A 203 7.09 3.08 10.65
C ALA A 203 8.33 2.39 10.05
N ALA A 204 8.27 2.01 8.77
CA ALA A 204 9.42 1.42 8.07
C ALA A 204 10.62 2.38 8.02
N SER A 205 10.39 3.68 7.81
CA SER A 205 11.45 4.70 7.82
C SER A 205 12.11 4.85 9.19
N PHE A 206 11.35 4.82 10.28
CA PHE A 206 11.90 4.81 11.65
C PHE A 206 12.73 3.55 11.95
N LEU A 207 12.41 2.43 11.31
CA LEU A 207 13.18 1.19 11.41
C LEU A 207 14.46 1.21 10.54
N GLY A 208 14.73 2.31 9.85
CA GLY A 208 15.94 2.51 9.04
C GLY A 208 15.84 1.98 7.61
N TYR A 209 14.65 1.64 7.12
CA TYR A 209 14.48 1.28 5.71
C TYR A 209 14.49 2.52 4.82
N ASN A 210 15.06 2.39 3.62
CA ASN A 210 14.98 3.46 2.61
C ASN A 210 13.53 3.62 2.10
N ILE A 211 13.26 4.75 1.47
CA ILE A 211 11.90 5.10 1.04
C ILE A 211 11.36 4.12 -0.01
N ALA A 212 12.19 3.65 -0.93
CA ALA A 212 11.77 2.72 -1.97
C ALA A 212 11.30 1.38 -1.36
N THR A 213 12.08 0.82 -0.43
CA THR A 213 11.72 -0.38 0.33
C THR A 213 10.46 -0.17 1.17
N SER A 214 10.37 0.96 1.88
CA SER A 214 9.23 1.31 2.71
C SER A 214 7.93 1.42 1.91
N ALA A 215 7.98 2.09 0.75
CA ALA A 215 6.84 2.23 -0.16
C ALA A 215 6.44 0.89 -0.78
N ARG A 216 7.41 0.11 -1.27
CA ARG A 216 7.16 -1.22 -1.84
C ARG A 216 6.45 -2.12 -0.82
N PHE A 217 6.98 -2.22 0.40
CA PHE A 217 6.37 -3.04 1.45
C PHE A 217 4.97 -2.55 1.81
N SER A 218 4.77 -1.24 1.95
CA SER A 218 3.46 -0.63 2.21
C SER A 218 2.44 -0.99 1.14
N PHE A 219 2.83 -0.97 -0.14
CA PHE A 219 1.93 -1.31 -1.26
C PHE A 219 1.62 -2.80 -1.32
N LEU A 220 2.60 -3.67 -1.12
CA LEU A 220 2.35 -5.11 -1.00
C LEU A 220 1.45 -5.44 0.19
N LEU A 221 1.64 -4.77 1.33
CA LEU A 221 0.82 -4.93 2.53
C LEU A 221 -0.63 -4.49 2.31
N SER A 222 -0.89 -3.59 1.36
CA SER A 222 -2.27 -3.22 1.00
C SER A 222 -3.09 -4.38 0.46
N ILE A 223 -2.46 -5.35 -0.19
CA ILE A 223 -3.16 -6.48 -0.81
C ILE A 223 -3.95 -7.28 0.22
N PRO A 224 -3.34 -7.88 1.26
CA PRO A 224 -4.10 -8.61 2.27
C PRO A 224 -5.04 -7.71 3.08
N VAL A 225 -4.67 -6.45 3.34
CA VAL A 225 -5.49 -5.53 4.14
C VAL A 225 -6.76 -5.11 3.41
N ILE A 226 -6.65 -4.66 2.15
CA ILE A 226 -7.81 -4.26 1.36
C ILE A 226 -8.68 -5.50 1.07
N SER A 227 -8.08 -6.65 0.73
CA SER A 227 -8.83 -7.90 0.56
C SER A 227 -9.64 -8.28 1.79
N GLY A 228 -9.03 -8.18 2.98
CA GLY A 228 -9.72 -8.46 4.24
C GLY A 228 -10.82 -7.47 4.55
N ALA A 229 -10.60 -6.18 4.32
CA ALA A 229 -11.62 -5.14 4.48
C ALA A 229 -12.81 -5.37 3.53
N LEU A 230 -12.56 -5.65 2.25
CA LEU A 230 -13.61 -5.96 1.27
C LEU A 230 -14.41 -7.20 1.68
N LEU A 231 -13.74 -8.28 2.10
CA LEU A 231 -14.41 -9.49 2.58
C LEU A 231 -15.30 -9.21 3.79
N LEU A 232 -14.82 -8.40 4.74
CA LEU A 232 -15.59 -8.00 5.90
C LEU A 232 -16.83 -7.18 5.50
N MET A 233 -16.67 -6.17 4.63
CA MET A 233 -17.77 -5.35 4.13
C MET A 233 -18.82 -6.19 3.42
N LEU A 234 -18.41 -7.09 2.53
CA LEU A 234 -19.32 -7.99 1.82
C LEU A 234 -20.06 -8.95 2.77
N ALA A 235 -19.37 -9.44 3.81
CA ALA A 235 -19.97 -10.38 4.78
C ALA A 235 -20.96 -9.71 5.73
N THR A 236 -20.76 -8.43 6.08
CA THR A 236 -21.56 -7.74 7.09
C THR A 236 -22.67 -6.86 6.53
N GLN A 237 -22.57 -6.44 5.28
CA GLN A 237 -23.45 -5.41 4.69
C GLN A 237 -23.90 -5.76 3.26
N SER A 238 -24.01 -7.04 2.91
CA SER A 238 -24.41 -7.51 1.56
C SER A 238 -25.76 -6.96 1.12
N ASP A 239 -26.70 -6.78 2.06
CA ASP A 239 -28.05 -6.31 1.76
C ASP A 239 -28.07 -4.83 1.31
N ALA A 240 -27.09 -4.04 1.72
CA ALA A 240 -26.95 -2.64 1.30
C ALA A 240 -26.52 -2.47 -0.16
N MET A 241 -26.04 -3.54 -0.79
CA MET A 241 -25.61 -3.54 -2.21
C MET A 241 -26.74 -3.91 -3.18
N ALA A 242 -27.91 -4.33 -2.68
CA ALA A 242 -29.04 -4.72 -3.51
C ALA A 242 -29.73 -3.48 -4.09
N GLY A 243 -29.61 -3.29 -5.40
CA GLY A 243 -30.33 -2.24 -6.12
C GLY A 243 -29.47 -1.21 -6.84
N ASP A 244 -28.14 -1.23 -6.65
CA ASP A 244 -27.26 -0.33 -7.37
C ASP A 244 -27.08 -0.72 -8.84
N ALA A 245 -26.95 0.29 -9.70
CA ALA A 245 -26.71 0.05 -11.11
C ALA A 245 -25.30 -0.56 -11.31
N ILE A 246 -25.24 -1.81 -11.77
CA ILE A 246 -24.00 -2.55 -11.99
C ILE A 246 -23.01 -1.78 -12.88
N LEU A 247 -23.52 -0.96 -13.80
CA LEU A 247 -22.70 -0.14 -14.68
C LEU A 247 -21.94 0.96 -13.90
N GLU A 248 -22.60 1.58 -12.90
CA GLU A 248 -21.98 2.59 -12.02
C GLU A 248 -20.87 1.98 -11.17
N ILE A 249 -21.11 0.79 -10.61
CA ILE A 249 -20.13 0.02 -9.84
C ILE A 249 -18.90 -0.31 -10.70
N LEU A 250 -19.12 -0.84 -11.91
CA LEU A 250 -18.03 -1.18 -12.84
C LEU A 250 -17.26 0.07 -13.31
N ALA A 251 -17.96 1.18 -13.54
CA ALA A 251 -17.32 2.45 -13.90
C ALA A 251 -16.46 2.98 -12.75
N ALA A 252 -16.99 3.04 -11.53
CA ALA A 252 -16.24 3.45 -10.34
C ALA A 252 -15.00 2.60 -10.11
N MET A 253 -15.14 1.27 -10.17
CA MET A 253 -14.05 0.31 -10.02
C MET A 253 -12.96 0.51 -11.10
N SER A 254 -13.37 0.70 -12.36
CA SER A 254 -12.44 0.85 -13.48
C SER A 254 -11.68 2.17 -13.41
N ILE A 255 -12.35 3.28 -13.08
CA ILE A 255 -11.74 4.61 -12.95
C ILE A 255 -10.77 4.61 -11.76
N ALA A 256 -11.20 4.11 -10.59
CA ALA A 256 -10.35 4.01 -9.42
C ALA A 256 -9.14 3.10 -9.67
N GLY A 257 -9.34 1.96 -10.33
CA GLY A 257 -8.27 1.02 -10.68
C GLY A 257 -7.25 1.63 -11.63
N LEU A 258 -7.69 2.27 -12.71
CA LEU A 258 -6.79 2.90 -13.68
C LEU A 258 -6.00 4.05 -13.05
N SER A 259 -6.68 4.95 -12.32
CA SER A 259 -6.00 6.07 -11.64
C SER A 259 -5.04 5.58 -10.56
N ALA A 260 -5.38 4.54 -9.80
CA ALA A 260 -4.49 3.94 -8.83
C ALA A 260 -3.24 3.31 -9.47
N TYR A 261 -3.40 2.59 -10.57
CA TYR A 261 -2.28 2.02 -11.32
C TYR A 261 -1.29 3.09 -11.77
N LEU A 262 -1.80 4.16 -12.38
CA LEU A 262 -0.98 5.29 -12.82
C LEU A 262 -0.32 6.00 -11.63
N THR A 263 -1.05 6.14 -10.52
CA THR A 263 -0.53 6.74 -9.29
C THR A 263 0.61 5.95 -8.70
N ILE A 264 0.50 4.61 -8.60
CA ILE A 264 1.58 3.75 -8.10
C ILE A 264 2.82 3.90 -8.99
N ALA A 265 2.65 3.81 -10.32
CA ALA A 265 3.74 3.92 -11.28
C ALA A 265 4.45 5.28 -11.17
N PHE A 266 3.67 6.37 -11.09
CA PHE A 266 4.20 7.72 -10.93
C PHE A 266 4.90 7.90 -9.57
N PHE A 267 4.28 7.47 -8.47
CA PHE A 267 4.80 7.64 -7.12
C PHE A 267 6.14 6.93 -6.92
N VAL A 268 6.25 5.67 -7.34
CA VAL A 268 7.50 4.90 -7.22
C VAL A 268 8.66 5.60 -7.95
N GLY A 269 8.40 6.16 -9.13
CA GLY A 269 9.39 6.95 -9.87
C GLY A 269 9.70 8.31 -9.21
N LEU A 270 8.65 8.99 -8.72
CA LEU A 270 8.75 10.33 -8.17
C LEU A 270 9.46 10.34 -6.81
N VAL A 271 9.09 9.42 -5.92
CA VAL A 271 9.57 9.43 -4.53
C VAL A 271 11.08 9.21 -4.43
N LYS A 272 11.67 8.50 -5.38
CA LYS A 272 13.13 8.32 -5.49
C LYS A 272 13.83 9.65 -5.85
N ARG A 273 13.13 10.60 -6.49
CA ARG A 273 13.71 11.87 -6.95
C ARG A 273 13.50 13.02 -5.97
N ILE A 274 12.27 13.16 -5.45
CA ILE A 274 11.89 14.32 -4.62
C ILE A 274 11.71 13.98 -3.14
N GLY A 275 11.75 12.70 -2.77
CA GLY A 275 11.56 12.24 -1.41
C GLY A 275 10.12 12.42 -0.89
N MET A 276 9.95 12.41 0.44
CA MET A 276 8.63 12.48 1.10
C MET A 276 8.19 13.89 1.49
N MET A 277 9.08 14.88 1.46
CA MET A 277 8.75 16.24 1.95
C MET A 277 7.59 16.92 1.22
N PRO A 278 7.41 16.78 -0.10
CA PRO A 278 6.24 17.35 -0.77
C PRO A 278 4.90 16.81 -0.22
N PHE A 279 4.84 15.53 0.14
CA PHE A 279 3.65 14.92 0.72
C PHE A 279 3.39 15.39 2.15
N VAL A 280 4.45 15.67 2.92
CA VAL A 280 4.34 16.28 4.25
C VAL A 280 3.74 17.67 4.14
N VAL A 281 4.28 18.52 3.26
CA VAL A 281 3.76 19.88 3.02
C VAL A 281 2.30 19.82 2.56
N TYR A 282 1.99 18.92 1.61
CA TYR A 282 0.62 18.72 1.14
C TYR A 282 -0.33 18.37 2.29
N ARG A 283 0.04 17.44 3.19
CA ARG A 283 -0.79 17.07 4.35
C ARG A 283 -0.99 18.22 5.33
N VAL A 284 0.01 19.06 5.54
CA VAL A 284 -0.12 20.26 6.39
C VAL A 284 -1.13 21.23 5.78
N LEU A 285 -1.04 21.48 4.45
CA LEU A 285 -1.99 22.34 3.75
C LEU A 285 -3.41 21.75 3.73
N LEU A 286 -3.54 20.44 3.53
CA LEU A 286 -4.82 19.75 3.59
C LEU A 286 -5.45 19.86 4.99
N ALA A 287 -4.65 19.65 6.04
CA ALA A 287 -5.12 19.82 7.42
C ALA A 287 -5.54 21.27 7.71
N ALA A 288 -4.79 22.25 7.23
CA ALA A 288 -5.16 23.66 7.35
C ALA A 288 -6.49 23.96 6.64
N LEU A 289 -6.72 23.39 5.45
CA LEU A 289 -8.00 23.49 4.73
C LEU A 289 -9.13 22.85 5.56
N LEU A 290 -8.92 21.65 6.11
CA LEU A 290 -9.90 20.98 6.95
C LEU A 290 -10.25 21.80 8.19
N PHE A 291 -9.26 22.39 8.88
CA PHE A 291 -9.51 23.29 10.02
C PHE A 291 -10.23 24.58 9.63
N ALA A 292 -10.07 25.07 8.42
CA ALA A 292 -10.78 26.26 7.95
C ALA A 292 -12.26 25.99 7.62
N ILE A 293 -12.66 24.72 7.48
CA ILE A 293 -14.03 24.27 7.20
C ILE A 293 -14.78 23.92 8.51
N ILE A 294 -14.06 23.61 9.59
CA ILE A 294 -14.62 23.34 10.93
C ILE A 294 -15.09 24.64 11.58
#